data_bc2b29a40ed45095fd4ee79ce81190fa
#
_entry.id   bc2b29a40ed45095fd4ee79ce81190fa
#
_cell.length_a   1.000
_cell.length_b   1.000
_cell.length_c   1.000
_cell.angle_alpha   90.00
_cell.angle_beta   90.00
_cell.angle_gamma   90.00
#
_symmetry.space_group_name_H-M   'P 1'
#
loop_
_entity.id
_entity.type
_entity.pdbx_description
1 polymer ?
#
loop_
_entity_poly.entity_id
_entity_poly.type
_entity_poly.pdbx_seq_one_letter_code
_entity_poly.pdbx_strand_id
1 'polypeptide(L)'
;MNIALDAKRAFHNFRGLGNYSRDLIRMLQEHKVGHLYLFNPQKRKFLGVKIDENTTEITPQSFFWRKFKSLWRSLRITDIAQKLPIDLYHGLSGEIPKGIAQHLPTVVTIHDLIFMRYPQWYSYFDRKIHYKKFLYAAQNAQHIIAISEQTKRDIITYLGVPKEKITVVYQGCHKAFKNTYTSEEKTAIRQKYRLPDRFVLNVGAIESRKNALEIVKAIAPLPDLSLVLVGKQTAYYQQIRNYAQQHHMEHRVQALTGVTMEELAIIYQLSEVFCYPSVFEGFGI
;
A
#
# COMPACT_ATOMS: atom_id res chain seq x y z
N MET A 1 -26.35 -1.53 -2.27
CA MET A 1 -25.59 -2.57 -1.52
C MET A 1 -24.75 -1.87 -0.46
N ASN A 2 -24.83 -2.29 0.79
CA ASN A 2 -24.08 -1.71 1.89
C ASN A 2 -22.81 -2.54 2.15
N ILE A 3 -21.66 -1.88 2.15
CA ILE A 3 -20.37 -2.57 2.22
C ILE A 3 -19.61 -2.20 3.48
N ALA A 4 -19.17 -3.20 4.22
CA ALA A 4 -18.25 -3.04 5.34
C ALA A 4 -16.80 -3.23 4.88
N LEU A 5 -15.92 -2.32 5.26
CA LEU A 5 -14.51 -2.33 4.87
C LEU A 5 -13.59 -2.33 6.10
N ASP A 6 -12.55 -3.19 6.10
CA ASP A 6 -11.44 -3.03 7.05
C ASP A 6 -10.61 -1.81 6.67
N ALA A 7 -10.95 -0.66 7.23
CA ALA A 7 -10.37 0.62 6.88
C ALA A 7 -9.07 0.96 7.65
N LYS A 8 -8.52 0.04 8.46
CA LYS A 8 -7.27 0.30 9.20
C LYS A 8 -6.18 0.88 8.31
N ARG A 9 -5.97 0.31 7.12
CA ARG A 9 -4.92 0.76 6.21
C ARG A 9 -5.22 2.13 5.61
N ALA A 10 -6.47 2.42 5.30
CA ALA A 10 -6.89 3.72 4.78
C ALA A 10 -6.52 4.87 5.73
N PHE A 11 -6.71 4.68 7.04
CA PHE A 11 -6.46 5.71 8.05
C PHE A 11 -5.04 5.74 8.62
N HIS A 12 -4.30 4.62 8.58
CA HIS A 12 -3.05 4.48 9.34
C HIS A 12 -1.84 4.09 8.48
N ASN A 13 -2.00 3.90 7.19
CA ASN A 13 -0.91 3.53 6.29
C ASN A 13 -0.78 4.55 5.15
N PHE A 14 0.41 5.18 5.02
CA PHE A 14 0.73 6.18 4.00
C PHE A 14 1.52 5.59 2.82
N ARG A 15 1.55 4.25 2.71
CA ARG A 15 2.21 3.51 1.63
C ARG A 15 1.18 2.82 0.73
N GLY A 16 1.61 2.00 -0.21
CA GLY A 16 0.77 1.33 -1.21
C GLY A 16 -0.54 0.73 -0.68
N LEU A 17 -0.49 -0.05 0.42
CA LEU A 17 -1.71 -0.62 1.03
C LEU A 17 -2.72 0.45 1.48
N GLY A 18 -2.23 1.57 1.99
CA GLY A 18 -3.08 2.70 2.39
C GLY A 18 -3.65 3.42 1.18
N ASN A 19 -2.83 3.65 0.15
CA ASN A 19 -3.26 4.26 -1.11
C ASN A 19 -4.36 3.41 -1.76
N TYR A 20 -4.13 2.11 -1.92
CA TYR A 20 -5.15 1.19 -2.43
C TYR A 20 -6.47 1.28 -1.65
N SER A 21 -6.38 1.24 -0.30
CA SER A 21 -7.59 1.28 0.54
C SER A 21 -8.36 2.60 0.38
N ARG A 22 -7.67 3.73 0.30
CA ARG A 22 -8.28 5.05 0.07
C ARG A 22 -8.87 5.19 -1.32
N ASP A 23 -8.16 4.73 -2.34
CA ASP A 23 -8.62 4.78 -3.72
C ASP A 23 -9.86 3.91 -3.92
N LEU A 24 -9.90 2.71 -3.32
CA LEU A 24 -11.08 1.86 -3.37
C LEU A 24 -12.28 2.52 -2.68
N ILE A 25 -12.10 3.07 -1.45
CA ILE A 25 -13.17 3.78 -0.75
C ILE A 25 -13.69 4.94 -1.61
N ARG A 26 -12.79 5.77 -2.16
CA ARG A 26 -13.14 6.88 -3.03
C ARG A 26 -13.93 6.44 -4.27
N MET A 27 -13.48 5.38 -4.95
CA MET A 27 -14.18 4.84 -6.12
C MET A 27 -15.58 4.33 -5.77
N LEU A 28 -15.74 3.62 -4.65
CA LEU A 28 -17.05 3.16 -4.20
C LEU A 28 -18.00 4.33 -3.88
N GLN A 29 -17.48 5.43 -3.31
CA GLN A 29 -18.23 6.66 -3.07
C GLN A 29 -18.62 7.35 -4.38
N GLU A 30 -17.67 7.54 -5.29
CA GLU A 30 -17.90 8.18 -6.60
C GLU A 30 -18.95 7.43 -7.43
N HIS A 31 -18.93 6.09 -7.38
CA HIS A 31 -19.91 5.23 -8.08
C HIS A 31 -21.20 5.00 -7.30
N LYS A 32 -21.37 5.63 -6.14
CA LYS A 32 -22.59 5.54 -5.31
C LYS A 32 -23.06 4.10 -5.08
N VAL A 33 -22.13 3.20 -4.75
CA VAL A 33 -22.41 1.76 -4.65
C VAL A 33 -23.39 1.43 -3.50
N GLY A 34 -23.56 2.34 -2.54
CA GLY A 34 -24.44 2.25 -1.39
C GLY A 34 -23.78 2.82 -0.16
N HIS A 35 -24.18 2.38 1.05
CA HIS A 35 -23.60 2.86 2.28
C HIS A 35 -22.30 2.12 2.63
N LEU A 36 -21.25 2.85 3.01
CA LEU A 36 -19.95 2.30 3.39
C LEU A 36 -19.77 2.34 4.92
N TYR A 37 -19.49 1.20 5.52
CA TYR A 37 -19.15 1.06 6.94
C TYR A 37 -17.65 0.84 7.08
N LEU A 38 -16.91 1.87 7.53
CA LEU A 38 -15.46 1.84 7.62
C LEU A 38 -15.01 1.44 9.03
N PHE A 39 -14.61 0.19 9.21
CA PHE A 39 -14.09 -0.29 10.50
C PHE A 39 -12.66 0.19 10.73
N ASN A 40 -12.51 1.18 11.62
CA ASN A 40 -11.24 1.78 11.98
C ASN A 40 -10.89 1.49 13.45
N PRO A 41 -9.79 0.79 13.76
CA PRO A 41 -9.44 0.39 15.12
C PRO A 41 -9.02 1.56 16.01
N GLN A 42 -8.82 2.74 15.45
CA GLN A 42 -8.44 3.95 16.19
C GLN A 42 -8.84 5.20 15.42
N LYS A 43 -9.64 6.05 16.08
CA LYS A 43 -9.98 7.37 15.51
C LYS A 43 -8.70 8.21 15.30
N ARG A 44 -8.56 8.78 14.12
CA ARG A 44 -7.46 9.66 13.75
C ARG A 44 -7.99 10.76 12.86
N LYS A 45 -7.55 12.02 13.12
CA LYS A 45 -7.73 13.10 12.14
C LYS A 45 -6.85 12.79 10.92
N PHE A 46 -7.46 12.34 9.84
CA PHE A 46 -6.79 12.09 8.59
C PHE A 46 -7.69 12.54 7.44
N LEU A 47 -7.18 13.49 6.65
CA LEU A 47 -7.95 14.13 5.59
C LEU A 47 -8.06 13.31 4.29
N GLY A 48 -7.39 12.16 4.22
CA GLY A 48 -7.33 11.33 3.01
C GLY A 48 -8.54 10.39 2.80
N VAL A 49 -9.47 10.32 3.76
CA VAL A 49 -10.73 9.57 3.65
C VAL A 49 -11.87 10.53 3.93
N LYS A 50 -12.74 10.76 2.95
CA LYS A 50 -13.92 11.58 3.11
C LYS A 50 -15.00 10.76 3.83
N ILE A 51 -15.55 11.31 4.90
CA ILE A 51 -16.76 10.78 5.56
C ILE A 51 -17.91 11.68 5.10
N ASP A 52 -18.81 11.13 4.31
CA ASP A 52 -19.99 11.79 3.78
C ASP A 52 -21.27 11.14 4.34
N GLU A 53 -22.43 11.54 3.85
CA GLU A 53 -23.74 11.03 4.28
C GLU A 53 -23.92 9.51 4.07
N ASN A 54 -23.22 8.94 3.08
CA ASN A 54 -23.25 7.51 2.75
C ASN A 54 -22.04 6.74 3.33
N THR A 55 -21.32 7.34 4.28
CA THR A 55 -20.11 6.71 4.84
C THR A 55 -20.09 6.86 6.36
N THR A 56 -20.07 5.74 7.07
CA THR A 56 -19.99 5.68 8.53
C THR A 56 -18.66 5.11 8.99
N GLU A 57 -17.90 5.88 9.80
CA GLU A 57 -16.70 5.37 10.47
C GLU A 57 -17.08 4.68 11.79
N ILE A 58 -16.70 3.41 11.95
CA ILE A 58 -16.93 2.62 13.15
C ILE A 58 -15.62 2.41 13.90
N THR A 59 -15.57 2.88 15.14
CA THR A 59 -14.39 2.80 16.01
C THR A 59 -14.71 2.13 17.36
N PRO A 60 -13.71 1.57 18.07
CA PRO A 60 -13.89 1.05 19.42
C PRO A 60 -14.43 2.11 20.38
N GLN A 61 -15.55 1.83 21.08
CA GLN A 61 -16.18 2.76 22.02
C GLN A 61 -15.62 2.63 23.43
N SER A 62 -15.37 1.41 23.94
CA SER A 62 -14.89 1.20 25.29
C SER A 62 -13.36 1.40 25.42
N PHE A 63 -12.91 1.79 26.62
CA PHE A 63 -11.49 1.96 26.93
C PHE A 63 -10.69 0.67 26.68
N PHE A 64 -11.23 -0.49 27.05
CA PHE A 64 -10.59 -1.79 26.81
C PHE A 64 -10.28 -2.00 25.32
N TRP A 65 -11.27 -1.85 24.45
CA TRP A 65 -11.10 -2.06 23.02
C TRP A 65 -10.23 -1.00 22.33
N ARG A 66 -10.22 0.22 22.86
CA ARG A 66 -9.27 1.26 22.41
C ARG A 66 -7.81 0.89 22.69
N LYS A 67 -7.56 0.17 23.80
CA LYS A 67 -6.23 -0.35 24.16
C LYS A 67 -5.88 -1.59 23.32
N PHE A 68 -6.79 -2.53 23.17
CA PHE A 68 -6.58 -3.81 22.47
C PHE A 68 -7.10 -3.82 21.03
N LYS A 69 -6.62 -2.88 20.22
CA LYS A 69 -7.07 -2.61 18.83
C LYS A 69 -7.00 -3.83 17.90
N SER A 70 -5.98 -4.66 18.04
CA SER A 70 -5.81 -5.86 17.22
C SER A 70 -6.87 -6.92 17.55
N LEU A 71 -7.19 -7.09 18.84
CA LEU A 71 -8.24 -7.99 19.29
C LEU A 71 -9.62 -7.48 18.87
N TRP A 72 -9.87 -6.18 18.95
CA TRP A 72 -11.11 -5.58 18.47
C TRP A 72 -11.37 -5.91 16.99
N ARG A 73 -10.36 -5.73 16.13
CA ARG A 73 -10.46 -6.08 14.70
C ARG A 73 -10.74 -7.57 14.47
N SER A 74 -10.15 -8.43 15.29
CA SER A 74 -10.26 -9.88 15.09
C SER A 74 -11.54 -10.49 15.67
N LEU A 75 -12.09 -9.90 16.76
CA LEU A 75 -13.14 -10.55 17.55
C LEU A 75 -14.45 -9.75 17.62
N ARG A 76 -14.40 -8.40 17.58
CA ARG A 76 -15.60 -7.58 17.83
C ARG A 76 -16.26 -7.06 16.55
N ILE A 77 -15.54 -7.00 15.44
CA ILE A 77 -16.10 -6.48 14.18
C ILE A 77 -17.30 -7.35 13.75
N THR A 78 -17.22 -8.67 13.88
CA THR A 78 -18.29 -9.59 13.51
C THR A 78 -19.58 -9.27 14.25
N ASP A 79 -19.53 -9.14 15.58
CA ASP A 79 -20.71 -8.83 16.42
C ASP A 79 -21.32 -7.46 16.09
N ILE A 80 -20.50 -6.50 15.73
CA ILE A 80 -20.96 -5.15 15.33
C ILE A 80 -21.59 -5.20 13.95
N ALA A 81 -20.94 -5.88 13.00
CA ALA A 81 -21.40 -5.97 11.63
C ALA A 81 -22.77 -6.67 11.49
N GLN A 82 -23.02 -7.69 12.30
CA GLN A 82 -24.33 -8.38 12.35
C GLN A 82 -25.52 -7.49 12.78
N LYS A 83 -25.25 -6.38 13.47
CA LYS A 83 -26.26 -5.44 13.94
C LYS A 83 -26.53 -4.29 12.97
N LEU A 84 -25.82 -4.27 11.85
CA LEU A 84 -25.89 -3.23 10.83
C LEU A 84 -26.44 -3.83 9.53
N PRO A 85 -27.10 -3.03 8.70
CA PRO A 85 -27.64 -3.48 7.42
C PRO A 85 -26.51 -3.62 6.37
N ILE A 86 -25.57 -4.54 6.61
CA ILE A 86 -24.41 -4.81 5.77
C ILE A 86 -24.69 -6.00 4.87
N ASP A 87 -24.47 -5.85 3.58
CA ASP A 87 -24.65 -6.89 2.57
C ASP A 87 -23.35 -7.64 2.26
N LEU A 88 -22.19 -6.98 2.42
CA LEU A 88 -20.87 -7.52 2.08
C LEU A 88 -19.81 -7.00 3.06
N TYR A 89 -18.91 -7.88 3.49
CA TYR A 89 -17.67 -7.50 4.18
C TYR A 89 -16.46 -7.64 3.25
N HIS A 90 -15.60 -6.62 3.18
CA HIS A 90 -14.38 -6.66 2.39
C HIS A 90 -13.13 -6.39 3.24
N GLY A 91 -12.30 -7.42 3.40
CA GLY A 91 -10.97 -7.32 4.02
C GLY A 91 -9.95 -6.79 3.02
N LEU A 92 -9.44 -5.57 3.25
CA LEU A 92 -8.63 -4.85 2.25
C LEU A 92 -7.14 -5.24 2.22
N SER A 93 -6.66 -6.09 3.14
CA SER A 93 -5.22 -6.37 3.27
C SER A 93 -4.90 -7.76 3.82
N GLY A 94 -5.50 -8.80 3.26
CA GLY A 94 -5.20 -10.20 3.59
C GLY A 94 -5.73 -10.69 4.95
N GLU A 95 -6.57 -9.90 5.62
CA GLU A 95 -7.14 -10.23 6.94
C GLU A 95 -8.65 -10.03 6.94
N ILE A 96 -9.37 -10.91 7.64
CA ILE A 96 -10.81 -10.76 7.95
C ILE A 96 -11.05 -11.03 9.45
N PRO A 97 -12.13 -10.49 10.05
CA PRO A 97 -12.52 -10.82 11.43
C PRO A 97 -12.90 -12.29 11.56
N LYS A 98 -12.70 -12.86 12.75
CA LYS A 98 -13.12 -14.24 13.03
C LYS A 98 -14.64 -14.37 12.96
N GLY A 99 -15.10 -15.39 12.25
CA GLY A 99 -16.53 -15.73 12.13
C GLY A 99 -17.32 -14.86 11.14
N ILE A 100 -16.75 -13.76 10.60
CA ILE A 100 -17.51 -12.84 9.73
C ILE A 100 -18.12 -13.54 8.51
N ALA A 101 -17.38 -14.45 7.89
CA ALA A 101 -17.80 -15.16 6.68
C ALA A 101 -18.89 -16.22 6.94
N GLN A 102 -19.23 -16.49 8.19
CA GLN A 102 -20.39 -17.35 8.57
C GLN A 102 -21.69 -16.55 8.58
N HIS A 103 -21.62 -15.22 8.61
CA HIS A 103 -22.76 -14.33 8.77
C HIS A 103 -22.98 -13.41 7.57
N LEU A 104 -21.91 -13.04 6.88
CA LEU A 104 -21.94 -12.10 5.75
C LEU A 104 -21.14 -12.64 4.57
N PRO A 105 -21.58 -12.41 3.34
CA PRO A 105 -20.73 -12.54 2.16
C PRO A 105 -19.44 -11.77 2.39
N THR A 106 -18.31 -12.45 2.18
CA THR A 106 -17.00 -11.89 2.55
C THR A 106 -16.01 -12.01 1.39
N VAL A 107 -15.39 -10.89 1.04
CA VAL A 107 -14.30 -10.80 0.07
C VAL A 107 -13.02 -10.39 0.79
N VAL A 108 -11.87 -10.85 0.32
CA VAL A 108 -10.57 -10.40 0.82
C VAL A 108 -9.64 -10.06 -0.34
N THR A 109 -8.99 -8.88 -0.26
CA THR A 109 -7.90 -8.53 -1.18
C THR A 109 -6.57 -8.95 -0.57
N ILE A 110 -5.78 -9.70 -1.34
CA ILE A 110 -4.40 -10.08 -1.01
C ILE A 110 -3.45 -9.38 -1.98
N HIS A 111 -2.51 -8.61 -1.43
CA HIS A 111 -1.58 -7.79 -2.21
C HIS A 111 -0.31 -8.56 -2.58
N ASP A 112 0.23 -9.31 -1.65
CA ASP A 112 1.41 -10.15 -1.86
C ASP A 112 1.50 -11.24 -0.79
N LEU A 113 2.40 -12.18 -1.01
CA LEU A 113 2.82 -13.19 -0.06
C LEU A 113 4.36 -13.20 0.05
N ILE A 114 4.96 -12.01 0.03
CA ILE A 114 6.42 -11.82 0.09
C ILE A 114 7.01 -12.54 1.30
N PHE A 115 6.34 -12.50 2.46
CA PHE A 115 6.78 -13.18 3.68
C PHE A 115 6.87 -14.71 3.55
N MET A 116 6.22 -15.31 2.55
CA MET A 116 6.33 -16.72 2.21
C MET A 116 7.41 -16.97 1.17
N ARG A 117 7.45 -16.13 0.13
CA ARG A 117 8.39 -16.25 -0.98
C ARG A 117 9.83 -15.90 -0.60
N TYR A 118 10.01 -14.88 0.26
CA TYR A 118 11.29 -14.37 0.74
C TYR A 118 11.33 -14.34 2.28
N PRO A 119 11.35 -15.51 2.92
CA PRO A 119 11.27 -15.62 4.38
C PRO A 119 12.39 -14.91 5.13
N GLN A 120 13.54 -14.73 4.50
CA GLN A 120 14.71 -14.06 5.09
C GLN A 120 14.49 -12.57 5.41
N TRP A 121 13.47 -11.93 4.84
CA TRP A 121 13.15 -10.51 5.11
C TRP A 121 12.20 -10.31 6.28
N TYR A 122 11.75 -11.40 6.92
CA TYR A 122 10.77 -11.36 8.00
C TYR A 122 11.23 -12.21 9.18
N SER A 123 10.88 -11.79 10.40
CA SER A 123 11.11 -12.64 11.57
C SER A 123 10.25 -13.91 11.49
N TYR A 124 10.71 -14.99 12.10
CA TYR A 124 9.96 -16.26 12.15
C TYR A 124 8.56 -16.07 12.75
N PHE A 125 8.44 -15.28 13.84
CA PHE A 125 7.17 -15.05 14.51
C PHE A 125 6.21 -14.21 13.65
N ASP A 126 6.70 -13.14 12.99
CA ASP A 126 5.88 -12.32 12.09
C ASP A 126 5.35 -13.16 10.94
N ARG A 127 6.21 -13.99 10.32
CA ARG A 127 5.80 -14.90 9.24
C ARG A 127 4.69 -15.84 9.69
N LYS A 128 4.82 -16.47 10.87
CA LYS A 128 3.84 -17.40 11.40
C LYS A 128 2.49 -16.72 11.69
N ILE A 129 2.53 -15.49 12.22
CA ILE A 129 1.32 -14.69 12.48
C ILE A 129 0.66 -14.29 11.16
N HIS A 130 1.42 -13.75 10.20
CA HIS A 130 0.90 -13.38 8.89
C HIS A 130 0.31 -14.58 8.15
N TYR A 131 1.03 -15.69 8.10
CA TYR A 131 0.56 -16.92 7.46
C TYR A 131 -0.79 -17.38 8.02
N LYS A 132 -0.92 -17.48 9.37
CA LYS A 132 -2.18 -17.89 10.01
C LYS A 132 -3.34 -16.97 9.65
N LYS A 133 -3.13 -15.65 9.61
CA LYS A 133 -4.16 -14.68 9.26
C LYS A 133 -4.57 -14.75 7.81
N PHE A 134 -3.60 -14.82 6.90
CA PHE A 134 -3.84 -14.91 5.47
C PHE A 134 -4.50 -16.24 5.10
N LEU A 135 -4.04 -17.34 5.67
CA LEU A 135 -4.65 -18.66 5.48
C LEU A 135 -6.10 -18.67 5.97
N TYR A 136 -6.35 -18.14 7.18
CA TYR A 136 -7.71 -18.03 7.71
C TYR A 136 -8.61 -17.20 6.78
N ALA A 137 -8.15 -16.04 6.33
CA ALA A 137 -8.91 -15.19 5.42
C ALA A 137 -9.16 -15.88 4.08
N ALA A 138 -8.15 -16.50 3.49
CA ALA A 138 -8.24 -17.17 2.22
C ALA A 138 -9.17 -18.41 2.24
N GLN A 139 -9.16 -19.17 3.34
CA GLN A 139 -10.03 -20.34 3.49
C GLN A 139 -11.49 -19.94 3.73
N ASN A 140 -11.76 -18.91 4.53
CA ASN A 140 -13.10 -18.55 4.98
C ASN A 140 -13.81 -17.53 4.10
N ALA A 141 -13.12 -16.57 3.46
CA ALA A 141 -13.76 -15.65 2.53
C ALA A 141 -14.41 -16.42 1.36
N GLN A 142 -15.57 -15.98 0.88
CA GLN A 142 -16.20 -16.56 -0.30
C GLN A 142 -15.42 -16.28 -1.57
N HIS A 143 -14.76 -15.12 -1.65
CA HIS A 143 -13.97 -14.75 -2.83
C HIS A 143 -12.69 -14.00 -2.46
N ILE A 144 -11.66 -14.15 -3.27
CA ILE A 144 -10.36 -13.51 -3.09
C ILE A 144 -10.06 -12.64 -4.31
N ILE A 145 -9.69 -11.39 -4.05
CA ILE A 145 -9.12 -10.50 -5.04
C ILE A 145 -7.60 -10.57 -4.93
N ALA A 146 -6.94 -11.02 -5.98
CA ALA A 146 -5.49 -10.92 -6.15
C ALA A 146 -5.16 -9.69 -7.00
N ILE A 147 -4.16 -8.90 -6.59
CA ILE A 147 -3.81 -7.67 -7.32
C ILE A 147 -2.98 -7.90 -8.59
N SER A 148 -2.53 -9.13 -8.80
CA SER A 148 -1.78 -9.53 -10.00
C SER A 148 -1.86 -11.03 -10.22
N GLU A 149 -1.50 -11.48 -11.42
CA GLU A 149 -1.37 -12.90 -11.74
C GLU A 149 -0.28 -13.57 -10.87
N GLN A 150 0.79 -12.84 -10.54
CA GLN A 150 1.82 -13.36 -9.64
C GLN A 150 1.25 -13.58 -8.23
N THR A 151 0.50 -12.63 -7.69
CA THR A 151 -0.17 -12.77 -6.38
C THR A 151 -1.17 -13.93 -6.41
N LYS A 152 -1.92 -14.12 -7.50
CA LYS A 152 -2.82 -15.29 -7.68
C LYS A 152 -2.05 -16.61 -7.61
N ARG A 153 -0.93 -16.73 -8.33
CA ARG A 153 -0.06 -17.92 -8.27
C ARG A 153 0.44 -18.18 -6.85
N ASP A 154 0.88 -17.14 -6.15
CA ASP A 154 1.38 -17.25 -4.77
C ASP A 154 0.26 -17.69 -3.80
N ILE A 155 -0.97 -17.19 -3.95
CA ILE A 155 -2.13 -17.62 -3.15
C ILE A 155 -2.39 -19.12 -3.34
N ILE A 156 -2.41 -19.58 -4.59
CA ILE A 156 -2.61 -21.00 -4.90
C ILE A 156 -1.48 -21.85 -4.28
N THR A 157 -0.24 -21.44 -4.50
CA THR A 157 0.94 -22.21 -4.07
C THR A 157 1.11 -22.27 -2.55
N TYR A 158 0.95 -21.13 -1.85
CA TYR A 158 1.27 -21.04 -0.43
C TYR A 158 0.07 -21.22 0.49
N LEU A 159 -1.15 -20.93 0.01
CA LEU A 159 -2.36 -21.03 0.83
C LEU A 159 -3.28 -22.19 0.42
N GLY A 160 -2.97 -22.90 -0.69
CA GLY A 160 -3.74 -24.07 -1.14
C GLY A 160 -5.19 -23.76 -1.54
N VAL A 161 -5.46 -22.55 -2.03
CA VAL A 161 -6.82 -22.13 -2.39
C VAL A 161 -7.12 -22.45 -3.85
N PRO A 162 -8.33 -22.95 -4.18
CA PRO A 162 -8.75 -23.21 -5.57
C PRO A 162 -8.73 -21.96 -6.44
N LYS A 163 -8.26 -22.07 -7.67
CA LYS A 163 -8.12 -20.94 -8.61
C LYS A 163 -9.45 -20.24 -8.91
N GLU A 164 -10.56 -20.97 -8.84
CA GLU A 164 -11.92 -20.50 -9.10
C GLU A 164 -12.39 -19.49 -8.05
N LYS A 165 -11.81 -19.55 -6.85
CA LYS A 165 -12.07 -18.62 -5.75
C LYS A 165 -11.33 -17.28 -5.90
N ILE A 166 -10.45 -17.15 -6.91
CA ILE A 166 -9.53 -16.02 -7.03
C ILE A 166 -9.75 -15.27 -8.34
N THR A 167 -10.12 -14.01 -8.25
CA THR A 167 -10.13 -13.08 -9.39
C THR A 167 -8.95 -12.12 -9.32
N VAL A 168 -8.28 -11.90 -10.44
CA VAL A 168 -7.25 -10.86 -10.57
C VAL A 168 -7.92 -9.54 -10.90
N VAL A 169 -7.67 -8.53 -10.05
CA VAL A 169 -8.12 -7.16 -10.28
C VAL A 169 -6.91 -6.24 -10.13
N TYR A 170 -6.44 -5.70 -11.25
CA TYR A 170 -5.30 -4.80 -11.26
C TYR A 170 -5.62 -3.48 -10.58
N GLN A 171 -4.60 -2.89 -9.97
CA GLN A 171 -4.70 -1.59 -9.31
C GLN A 171 -4.58 -0.47 -10.34
N GLY A 172 -5.37 0.58 -10.17
CA GLY A 172 -5.19 1.84 -10.89
C GLY A 172 -4.19 2.76 -10.19
N CYS A 173 -3.75 3.81 -10.89
CA CYS A 173 -2.95 4.87 -10.30
C CYS A 173 -3.82 6.03 -9.77
N HIS A 174 -3.25 6.82 -8.86
CA HIS A 174 -3.90 8.03 -8.34
C HIS A 174 -4.14 9.04 -9.47
N LYS A 175 -5.26 9.80 -9.39
CA LYS A 175 -5.67 10.77 -10.44
C LYS A 175 -4.59 11.81 -10.78
N ALA A 176 -3.77 12.21 -9.82
CA ALA A 176 -2.68 13.15 -10.04
C ALA A 176 -1.72 12.72 -11.17
N PHE A 177 -1.48 11.40 -11.34
CA PHE A 177 -0.61 10.87 -12.39
C PHE A 177 -1.24 10.90 -13.79
N LYS A 178 -2.54 11.23 -13.88
CA LYS A 178 -3.26 11.40 -15.15
C LYS A 178 -3.34 12.86 -15.60
N ASN A 179 -2.91 13.79 -14.74
CA ASN A 179 -2.95 15.23 -15.03
C ASN A 179 -1.71 15.64 -15.84
N THR A 180 -1.91 16.67 -16.66
CA THR A 180 -0.81 17.43 -17.27
C THR A 180 -0.55 18.65 -16.40
N TYR A 181 0.73 18.96 -16.16
CA TYR A 181 1.16 20.09 -15.34
C TYR A 181 1.88 21.12 -16.20
N THR A 182 1.70 22.41 -15.88
CA THR A 182 2.29 23.52 -16.64
C THR A 182 3.80 23.62 -16.43
N SER A 183 4.46 24.41 -17.28
CA SER A 183 5.92 24.66 -17.15
C SER A 183 6.24 25.40 -15.85
N GLU A 184 5.37 26.28 -15.40
CA GLU A 184 5.50 27.04 -14.16
C GLU A 184 5.42 26.12 -12.94
N GLU A 185 4.43 25.19 -12.90
CA GLU A 185 4.31 24.20 -11.84
C GLU A 185 5.54 23.27 -11.79
N LYS A 186 6.01 22.82 -12.93
CA LYS A 186 7.22 22.00 -13.04
C LYS A 186 8.45 22.75 -12.54
N THR A 187 8.60 24.02 -12.91
CA THR A 187 9.71 24.87 -12.46
C THR A 187 9.65 25.08 -10.95
N ALA A 188 8.48 25.36 -10.40
CA ALA A 188 8.28 25.53 -8.97
C ALA A 188 8.67 24.28 -8.18
N ILE A 189 8.30 23.08 -8.66
CA ILE A 189 8.68 21.80 -8.02
C ILE A 189 10.16 21.53 -8.14
N ARG A 190 10.77 21.80 -9.31
CA ARG A 190 12.22 21.68 -9.50
C ARG A 190 12.98 22.56 -8.50
N GLN A 191 12.57 23.82 -8.34
CA GLN A 191 13.18 24.75 -7.38
C GLN A 191 12.94 24.33 -5.93
N LYS A 192 11.70 23.98 -5.58
CA LYS A 192 11.33 23.57 -4.22
C LYS A 192 12.19 22.42 -3.70
N TYR A 193 12.39 21.41 -4.52
CA TYR A 193 13.15 20.22 -4.18
C TYR A 193 14.62 20.27 -4.65
N ARG A 194 15.04 21.33 -5.32
CA ARG A 194 16.38 21.46 -5.92
C ARG A 194 16.71 20.23 -6.77
N LEU A 195 15.77 19.84 -7.63
CA LEU A 195 15.93 18.66 -8.46
C LEU A 195 17.03 18.89 -9.50
N PRO A 196 17.88 17.86 -9.74
CA PRO A 196 18.87 17.90 -10.83
C PRO A 196 18.19 18.08 -12.19
N ASP A 197 18.95 18.59 -13.17
CA ASP A 197 18.43 18.74 -14.53
C ASP A 197 18.09 17.39 -15.17
N ARG A 198 18.95 16.40 -14.99
CA ARG A 198 18.77 15.04 -15.51
C ARG A 198 18.86 14.03 -14.37
N PHE A 199 17.78 13.25 -14.17
CA PHE A 199 17.79 12.27 -13.12
C PHE A 199 16.92 11.04 -13.40
N VAL A 200 17.36 9.93 -12.82
CA VAL A 200 16.58 8.71 -12.64
C VAL A 200 15.74 8.87 -11.38
N LEU A 201 14.46 8.53 -11.47
CA LEU A 201 13.55 8.54 -10.32
C LEU A 201 13.37 7.11 -9.79
N ASN A 202 13.44 6.96 -8.46
CA ASN A 202 13.00 5.74 -7.76
C ASN A 202 12.06 6.14 -6.62
N VAL A 203 10.91 5.47 -6.49
CA VAL A 203 9.87 5.81 -5.52
C VAL A 203 9.55 4.61 -4.64
N GLY A 204 9.50 4.84 -3.32
CA GLY A 204 9.14 3.83 -2.32
C GLY A 204 10.01 3.91 -1.08
N ALA A 205 9.74 3.06 -0.07
CA ALA A 205 10.64 2.97 1.07
C ALA A 205 12.03 2.53 0.61
N ILE A 206 13.07 3.26 1.05
CA ILE A 206 14.46 2.96 0.68
C ILE A 206 14.93 1.79 1.54
N GLU A 207 14.67 0.58 1.07
CA GLU A 207 14.95 -0.69 1.77
C GLU A 207 15.61 -1.71 0.81
N SER A 208 16.34 -2.69 1.35
CA SER A 208 17.19 -3.60 0.58
C SER A 208 16.45 -4.32 -0.55
N ARG A 209 15.22 -4.78 -0.31
CA ARG A 209 14.42 -5.48 -1.34
C ARG A 209 14.02 -4.58 -2.52
N LYS A 210 14.02 -3.24 -2.35
CA LYS A 210 13.77 -2.26 -3.43
C LYS A 210 15.00 -2.00 -4.31
N ASN A 211 16.16 -2.41 -3.82
CA ASN A 211 17.40 -2.52 -4.57
C ASN A 211 17.93 -1.23 -5.20
N ALA A 212 17.62 -0.08 -4.59
CA ALA A 212 18.01 1.23 -5.14
C ALA A 212 19.52 1.45 -5.26
N LEU A 213 20.36 0.68 -4.54
CA LEU A 213 21.81 0.71 -4.67
C LEU A 213 22.27 0.32 -6.09
N GLU A 214 21.57 -0.62 -6.74
CA GLU A 214 21.92 -1.00 -8.11
C GLU A 214 21.68 0.13 -9.11
N ILE A 215 20.73 1.05 -8.83
CA ILE A 215 20.56 2.25 -9.67
C ILE A 215 21.78 3.17 -9.51
N VAL A 216 22.29 3.36 -8.28
CA VAL A 216 23.48 4.18 -8.03
C VAL A 216 24.69 3.61 -8.78
N LYS A 217 24.89 2.30 -8.72
CA LYS A 217 25.95 1.61 -9.47
C LYS A 217 25.80 1.80 -10.98
N ALA A 218 24.57 1.66 -11.49
CA ALA A 218 24.28 1.78 -12.92
C ALA A 218 24.54 3.18 -13.47
N ILE A 219 24.28 4.24 -12.68
CA ILE A 219 24.51 5.62 -13.11
C ILE A 219 25.96 6.10 -12.84
N ALA A 220 26.79 5.31 -12.15
CA ALA A 220 28.18 5.70 -11.86
C ALA A 220 28.96 6.11 -13.11
N PRO A 221 28.95 5.34 -14.24
CA PRO A 221 29.63 5.71 -15.46
C PRO A 221 28.97 6.84 -16.26
N LEU A 222 27.84 7.40 -15.82
CA LEU A 222 27.06 8.43 -16.51
C LEU A 222 27.10 9.74 -15.72
N PRO A 223 28.15 10.59 -15.88
CA PRO A 223 28.44 11.72 -14.99
C PRO A 223 27.32 12.76 -14.91
N ASP A 224 26.55 12.95 -15.98
CA ASP A 224 25.48 13.95 -16.08
C ASP A 224 24.15 13.47 -15.50
N LEU A 225 24.07 12.22 -15.02
CA LEU A 225 22.83 11.63 -14.53
C LEU A 225 22.87 11.50 -13.01
N SER A 226 21.82 11.99 -12.36
CA SER A 226 21.62 11.91 -10.90
C SER A 226 20.54 10.89 -10.53
N LEU A 227 20.45 10.53 -9.26
CA LEU A 227 19.37 9.71 -8.71
C LEU A 227 18.55 10.51 -7.71
N VAL A 228 17.24 10.55 -7.91
CA VAL A 228 16.27 11.08 -6.95
C VAL A 228 15.46 9.92 -6.37
N LEU A 229 15.58 9.72 -5.05
CA LEU A 229 14.86 8.73 -4.28
C LEU A 229 13.71 9.42 -3.55
N VAL A 230 12.48 8.98 -3.74
CA VAL A 230 11.32 9.54 -3.02
C VAL A 230 10.73 8.49 -2.09
N GLY A 231 10.90 8.68 -0.78
CA GLY A 231 10.32 7.78 0.22
C GLY A 231 11.02 7.78 1.56
N LYS A 232 10.48 6.96 2.47
CA LYS A 232 11.04 6.84 3.81
C LYS A 232 12.41 6.17 3.76
N GLN A 233 13.41 6.84 4.33
CA GLN A 233 14.75 6.28 4.53
C GLN A 233 14.73 5.20 5.63
N THR A 234 15.50 4.14 5.41
CA THR A 234 15.78 3.08 6.40
C THR A 234 17.29 2.94 6.60
N ALA A 235 17.71 2.01 7.45
CA ALA A 235 19.15 1.72 7.64
C ALA A 235 19.88 1.37 6.32
N TYR A 236 19.16 0.81 5.34
CA TYR A 236 19.72 0.50 4.01
C TYR A 236 20.18 1.76 3.25
N TYR A 237 19.57 2.94 3.50
CA TYR A 237 20.01 4.17 2.87
C TYR A 237 21.48 4.53 3.19
N GLN A 238 21.98 4.09 4.35
CA GLN A 238 23.40 4.29 4.68
C GLN A 238 24.33 3.53 3.72
N GLN A 239 23.94 2.36 3.24
CA GLN A 239 24.73 1.62 2.25
C GLN A 239 24.82 2.39 0.93
N ILE A 240 23.70 3.02 0.51
CA ILE A 240 23.67 3.89 -0.68
C ILE A 240 24.61 5.08 -0.50
N ARG A 241 24.56 5.75 0.66
CA ARG A 241 25.44 6.88 0.97
C ARG A 241 26.92 6.48 0.97
N ASN A 242 27.24 5.37 1.62
CA ASN A 242 28.63 4.89 1.67
C ASN A 242 29.17 4.60 0.26
N TYR A 243 28.37 3.94 -0.59
CA TYR A 243 28.76 3.70 -1.97
C TYR A 243 28.96 5.00 -2.74
N ALA A 244 28.01 5.94 -2.62
CA ALA A 244 28.11 7.25 -3.28
C ALA A 244 29.38 8.01 -2.83
N GLN A 245 29.72 7.97 -1.55
CA GLN A 245 30.92 8.59 -1.00
C GLN A 245 32.20 7.95 -1.53
N GLN A 246 32.28 6.62 -1.55
CA GLN A 246 33.43 5.89 -2.08
C GLN A 246 33.71 6.19 -3.56
N HIS A 247 32.66 6.56 -4.30
CA HIS A 247 32.74 6.87 -5.74
C HIS A 247 32.61 8.36 -6.06
N HIS A 248 32.70 9.25 -5.06
CA HIS A 248 32.60 10.71 -5.20
C HIS A 248 31.30 11.20 -5.89
N MET A 249 30.17 10.50 -5.62
CA MET A 249 28.86 10.72 -6.23
C MET A 249 27.82 11.31 -5.25
N GLU A 250 28.18 11.76 -4.06
CA GLU A 250 27.22 12.19 -3.03
C GLU A 250 26.29 13.30 -3.53
N HIS A 251 26.84 14.20 -4.35
CA HIS A 251 26.12 15.31 -4.95
C HIS A 251 25.10 14.87 -6.02
N ARG A 252 25.19 13.63 -6.50
CA ARG A 252 24.32 13.02 -7.51
C ARG A 252 23.22 12.13 -6.94
N VAL A 253 23.17 11.93 -5.62
CA VAL A 253 22.16 11.06 -4.96
C VAL A 253 21.35 11.88 -3.97
N GLN A 254 20.11 12.15 -4.30
CA GLN A 254 19.18 12.92 -3.48
C GLN A 254 18.04 12.05 -2.96
N ALA A 255 17.69 12.20 -1.67
CA ALA A 255 16.53 11.52 -1.09
C ALA A 255 15.50 12.53 -0.56
N LEU A 256 14.26 12.39 -1.00
CA LEU A 256 13.14 13.25 -0.67
C LEU A 256 12.13 12.51 0.22
N THR A 257 11.55 13.25 1.17
CA THR A 257 10.48 12.77 2.05
C THR A 257 9.37 13.82 2.13
N GLY A 258 8.15 13.42 2.50
CA GLY A 258 7.04 14.37 2.66
C GLY A 258 6.47 14.93 1.35
N VAL A 259 6.78 14.31 0.21
CA VAL A 259 6.27 14.69 -1.11
C VAL A 259 4.80 14.31 -1.21
N THR A 260 3.93 15.23 -1.64
CA THR A 260 2.51 14.97 -1.90
C THR A 260 2.32 14.16 -3.18
N MET A 261 1.10 13.66 -3.44
CA MET A 261 0.82 12.90 -4.67
C MET A 261 0.90 13.75 -5.92
N GLU A 262 0.46 15.00 -5.84
CA GLU A 262 0.52 15.99 -6.92
C GLU A 262 1.99 16.33 -7.26
N GLU A 263 2.78 16.64 -6.23
CA GLU A 263 4.20 16.92 -6.39
C GLU A 263 4.97 15.71 -6.94
N LEU A 264 4.63 14.50 -6.45
CA LEU A 264 5.23 13.28 -6.95
C LEU A 264 4.92 13.06 -8.43
N ALA A 265 3.69 13.32 -8.86
CA ALA A 265 3.31 13.23 -10.26
C ALA A 265 4.11 14.19 -11.15
N ILE A 266 4.37 15.41 -10.64
CA ILE A 266 5.23 16.38 -11.35
C ILE A 266 6.69 15.87 -11.40
N ILE A 267 7.21 15.31 -10.30
CA ILE A 267 8.58 14.76 -10.26
C ILE A 267 8.73 13.60 -11.26
N TYR A 268 7.71 12.75 -11.42
CA TYR A 268 7.70 11.72 -12.47
C TYR A 268 7.80 12.32 -13.87
N GLN A 269 7.07 13.42 -14.15
CA GLN A 269 7.12 14.10 -15.46
C GLN A 269 8.45 14.86 -15.71
N LEU A 270 9.20 15.16 -14.64
CA LEU A 270 10.51 15.82 -14.72
C LEU A 270 11.67 14.83 -14.85
N SER A 271 11.45 13.55 -14.51
CA SER A 271 12.49 12.52 -14.57
C SER A 271 12.76 12.05 -16.00
N GLU A 272 14.02 11.70 -16.30
CA GLU A 272 14.38 11.04 -17.57
C GLU A 272 13.76 9.65 -17.66
N VAL A 273 13.82 8.91 -16.54
CA VAL A 273 13.30 7.55 -16.44
C VAL A 273 12.97 7.22 -15.01
N PHE A 274 11.90 6.45 -14.83
CA PHE A 274 11.57 5.79 -13.57
C PHE A 274 12.21 4.40 -13.54
N CYS A 275 13.03 4.12 -12.53
CA CYS A 275 13.68 2.82 -12.35
C CYS A 275 13.25 2.17 -11.03
N TYR A 276 12.75 0.93 -11.13
CA TYR A 276 12.22 0.20 -9.97
C TYR A 276 12.76 -1.24 -9.94
N PRO A 277 14.04 -1.43 -9.55
CA PRO A 277 14.74 -2.71 -9.62
C PRO A 277 14.44 -3.62 -8.43
N SER A 278 13.24 -3.55 -7.88
CA SER A 278 12.82 -4.40 -6.76
C SER A 278 13.03 -5.87 -7.06
N VAL A 279 13.54 -6.62 -6.09
CA VAL A 279 13.71 -8.07 -6.21
C VAL A 279 12.36 -8.76 -6.39
N PHE A 280 11.33 -8.24 -5.73
CA PHE A 280 9.96 -8.73 -5.88
C PHE A 280 8.94 -7.69 -5.43
N GLU A 281 7.82 -7.62 -6.16
CA GLU A 281 6.62 -6.85 -5.82
C GLU A 281 5.35 -7.67 -6.07
N GLY A 282 4.30 -7.36 -5.32
CA GLY A 282 2.99 -7.96 -5.56
C GLY A 282 2.35 -7.45 -6.87
N PHE A 283 2.61 -6.17 -7.23
CA PHE A 283 2.08 -5.55 -8.44
C PHE A 283 3.12 -4.66 -9.15
N GLY A 284 3.72 -3.69 -8.45
CA GLY A 284 4.73 -2.78 -9.05
C GLY A 284 4.13 -1.48 -9.58
N ILE A 285 3.22 -0.88 -8.80
CA ILE A 285 2.62 0.44 -9.11
C ILE A 285 3.25 1.52 -8.24
#